data_410fe1460362871e7a88e190353a00b9
#
_entry.id   410fe1460362871e7a88e190353a00b9
#
_cell.length_a   1.000
_cell.length_b   1.000
_cell.length_c   1.000
_cell.angle_alpha   90.00
_cell.angle_beta   90.00
_cell.angle_gamma   90.00
#
_symmetry.space_group_name_H-M   'P 1'
#
loop_
_entity.id
_entity.type
_entity.pdbx_description
1 polymer ?
#
loop_
_entity_poly.entity_id
_entity_poly.type
_entity_poly.pdbx_seq_one_letter_code
_entity_poly.pdbx_strand_id
1 'polypeptide(L)'
;LGLLGHSDADVLLHAIMDALLGAAALGDIGKHFPDTDPKYKGISSIRLLEHVAGLIAEKGYIVENIDATIIAQKPKMRPYIEEMEKNIAAALQIDVSQVNVKATTEEGLGFTGTEQGISSQAICALTTIYENSMMVADSQAGCAGCGRCPNTEGTENKIS
;
A
#
# COMPACT_ATOMS: atom_id res chain seq x y z
N LEU A 1 1.22 -23.74 13.97
CA LEU A 1 0.94 -24.08 12.58
C LEU A 1 1.23 -22.83 11.78
N GLY A 2 2.53 -22.72 11.35
CA GLY A 2 2.96 -21.66 10.47
C GLY A 2 2.13 -21.69 9.19
N LEU A 3 1.78 -20.54 8.68
CA LEU A 3 1.21 -20.34 7.37
C LEU A 3 1.83 -21.32 6.37
N LEU A 4 1.02 -22.16 5.76
CA LEU A 4 1.36 -22.84 4.53
C LEU A 4 1.70 -21.74 3.54
N GLY A 5 3.03 -21.45 3.38
CA GLY A 5 3.47 -20.41 2.49
C GLY A 5 4.19 -19.25 3.15
N HIS A 6 5.20 -19.48 3.98
CA HIS A 6 6.17 -18.41 4.27
C HIS A 6 6.70 -17.79 2.97
N SER A 7 6.85 -18.58 1.89
CA SER A 7 7.26 -18.09 0.58
C SER A 7 6.19 -17.20 -0.10
N ASP A 8 4.92 -17.51 0.04
CA ASP A 8 3.82 -16.82 -0.67
C ASP A 8 3.51 -15.45 -0.05
N ALA A 9 3.48 -15.40 1.29
CA ALA A 9 3.37 -14.14 2.03
C ALA A 9 4.63 -13.27 1.83
N ASP A 10 5.80 -13.87 1.74
CA ASP A 10 7.05 -13.16 1.50
C ASP A 10 7.08 -12.49 0.13
N VAL A 11 6.61 -13.16 -0.93
CA VAL A 11 6.53 -12.59 -2.29
C VAL A 11 5.61 -11.37 -2.31
N LEU A 12 4.47 -11.42 -1.60
CA LEU A 12 3.56 -10.29 -1.47
C LEU A 12 4.21 -9.12 -0.74
N LEU A 13 4.84 -9.37 0.41
CA LEU A 13 5.51 -8.34 1.20
C LEU A 13 6.68 -7.71 0.45
N HIS A 14 7.43 -8.48 -0.34
CA HIS A 14 8.49 -7.95 -1.20
C HIS A 14 7.92 -7.01 -2.26
N ALA A 15 6.83 -7.36 -2.93
CA ALA A 15 6.19 -6.48 -3.91
C ALA A 15 5.69 -5.17 -3.27
N ILE A 16 5.14 -5.22 -2.06
CA ILE A 16 4.68 -4.04 -1.32
C ILE A 16 5.87 -3.15 -0.92
N MET A 17 6.94 -3.74 -0.40
CA MET A 17 8.15 -2.98 -0.05
C MET A 17 8.77 -2.28 -1.25
N ASP A 18 8.88 -2.96 -2.39
CA ASP A 18 9.40 -2.36 -3.62
C ASP A 18 8.48 -1.24 -4.14
N ALA A 19 7.15 -1.40 -4.05
CA ALA A 19 6.22 -0.34 -4.42
C ALA A 19 6.39 0.91 -3.54
N LEU A 20 6.53 0.74 -2.22
CA LEU A 20 6.75 1.83 -1.26
C LEU A 20 8.09 2.54 -1.51
N LEU A 21 9.18 1.78 -1.62
CA LEU A 21 10.51 2.32 -1.88
C LEU A 21 10.56 3.04 -3.23
N GLY A 22 9.95 2.45 -4.27
CA GLY A 22 9.86 3.04 -5.60
C GLY A 22 9.08 4.35 -5.61
N ALA A 23 7.94 4.41 -4.94
CA ALA A 23 7.12 5.63 -4.83
C ALA A 23 7.85 6.77 -4.10
N ALA A 24 8.70 6.45 -3.12
CA ALA A 24 9.54 7.41 -2.41
C ALA A 24 10.89 7.70 -3.11
N ALA A 25 11.14 7.12 -4.29
CA ALA A 25 12.42 7.21 -5.02
C ALA A 25 13.63 6.75 -4.21
N LEU A 26 13.47 5.70 -3.38
CA LEU A 26 14.51 5.13 -2.53
C LEU A 26 15.22 3.92 -3.17
N GLY A 27 14.78 3.46 -4.33
CA GLY A 27 15.30 2.26 -5.00
C GLY A 27 14.44 1.03 -4.71
N ASP A 28 15.07 -0.08 -4.41
CA ASP A 28 14.47 -1.39 -4.18
C ASP A 28 14.92 -2.04 -2.87
N ILE A 29 14.29 -3.17 -2.52
CA ILE A 29 14.63 -3.92 -1.30
C ILE A 29 16.08 -4.43 -1.31
N GLY A 30 16.64 -4.82 -2.46
CA GLY A 30 18.01 -5.31 -2.56
C GLY A 30 19.04 -4.26 -2.18
N LYS A 31 18.75 -2.98 -2.43
CA LYS A 31 19.60 -1.85 -2.04
C LYS A 31 19.62 -1.67 -0.51
N HIS A 32 18.50 -1.86 0.17
CA HIS A 32 18.36 -1.64 1.61
C HIS A 32 18.67 -2.87 2.44
N PHE A 33 18.40 -4.05 1.90
CA PHE A 33 18.53 -5.35 2.59
C PHE A 33 19.31 -6.34 1.73
N PRO A 34 20.63 -6.08 1.48
CA PRO A 34 21.41 -6.99 0.66
C PRO A 34 21.54 -8.36 1.33
N ASP A 35 21.35 -9.43 0.58
CA ASP A 35 21.45 -10.83 1.04
C ASP A 35 22.84 -11.16 1.62
N THR A 36 23.84 -10.38 1.28
CA THR A 36 25.22 -10.49 1.75
C THR A 36 25.41 -9.96 3.17
N ASP A 37 24.48 -9.17 3.70
CA ASP A 37 24.57 -8.62 5.05
C ASP A 37 24.02 -9.61 6.09
N PRO A 38 24.86 -10.14 7.01
CA PRO A 38 24.45 -11.07 8.04
C PRO A 38 23.33 -10.56 8.95
N LYS A 39 23.14 -9.23 9.05
CA LYS A 39 22.12 -8.56 9.84
C LYS A 39 20.70 -8.95 9.40
N TYR A 40 20.52 -9.22 8.11
CA TYR A 40 19.20 -9.51 7.54
C TYR A 40 18.95 -11.02 7.35
N LYS A 41 19.95 -11.85 7.65
CA LYS A 41 19.83 -13.30 7.50
C LYS A 41 18.79 -13.88 8.45
N GLY A 42 17.72 -14.43 7.88
CA GLY A 42 16.62 -15.06 8.66
C GLY A 42 15.66 -14.07 9.32
N ILE A 43 15.74 -12.79 8.99
CA ILE A 43 14.73 -11.81 9.43
C ILE A 43 13.41 -12.05 8.71
N SER A 44 12.29 -11.89 9.42
CA SER A 44 10.98 -12.05 8.79
C SER A 44 10.65 -10.87 7.88
N SER A 45 9.96 -11.12 6.76
CA SER A 45 9.58 -10.08 5.79
C SER A 45 8.71 -9.00 6.40
N ILE A 46 7.91 -9.31 7.43
CA ILE A 46 7.12 -8.32 8.16
C ILE A 46 8.01 -7.30 8.90
N ARG A 47 9.15 -7.74 9.44
CA ARG A 47 10.11 -6.85 10.07
C ARG A 47 10.83 -5.96 9.06
N LEU A 48 11.08 -6.47 7.86
CA LEU A 48 11.61 -5.67 6.77
C LEU A 48 10.60 -4.61 6.33
N LEU A 49 9.31 -4.96 6.27
CA LEU A 49 8.24 -4.01 5.97
C LEU A 49 8.14 -2.89 7.03
N GLU A 50 8.25 -3.21 8.32
CA GLU A 50 8.31 -2.22 9.40
C GLU A 50 9.50 -1.26 9.22
N HIS A 51 10.65 -1.78 8.79
CA HIS A 51 11.82 -0.95 8.52
C HIS A 51 11.59 -0.02 7.30
N VAL A 52 10.99 -0.54 6.23
CA VAL A 52 10.61 0.27 5.06
C VAL A 52 9.63 1.37 5.47
N ALA A 53 8.64 1.09 6.33
CA ALA A 53 7.73 2.10 6.86
C ALA A 53 8.49 3.26 7.55
N GLY A 54 9.53 2.93 8.34
CA GLY A 54 10.42 3.92 8.94
C GLY A 54 11.14 4.79 7.91
N LEU A 55 11.70 4.18 6.85
CA LEU A 55 12.37 4.91 5.77
C LEU A 55 11.43 5.86 5.03
N ILE A 56 10.18 5.44 4.79
CA ILE A 56 9.15 6.26 4.16
C ILE A 56 8.81 7.47 5.05
N ALA A 57 8.60 7.23 6.35
CA ALA A 57 8.32 8.29 7.32
C ALA A 57 9.48 9.29 7.48
N GLU A 58 10.73 8.83 7.51
CA GLU A 58 11.94 9.68 7.55
C GLU A 58 12.05 10.60 6.33
N LYS A 59 11.52 10.18 5.17
CA LYS A 59 11.41 11.01 3.96
C LYS A 59 10.24 12.00 4.00
N GLY A 60 9.42 11.98 5.05
CA GLY A 60 8.26 12.86 5.20
C GLY A 60 7.04 12.41 4.41
N TYR A 61 6.98 11.13 4.02
CA TYR A 61 5.82 10.53 3.36
C TYR A 61 4.93 9.79 4.35
N ILE A 62 3.65 9.75 4.02
CA ILE A 62 2.60 8.96 4.69
C ILE A 62 2.02 8.00 3.65
N VAL A 63 1.79 6.75 4.05
CA VAL A 63 1.12 5.77 3.20
C VAL A 63 -0.39 6.03 3.20
N GLU A 64 -0.95 6.33 2.03
CA GLU A 64 -2.38 6.56 1.84
C GLU A 64 -3.13 5.26 1.56
N ASN A 65 -2.57 4.43 0.69
CA ASN A 65 -3.25 3.22 0.23
C ASN A 65 -2.24 2.21 -0.31
N ILE A 66 -2.54 0.93 -0.10
CA ILE A 66 -1.86 -0.22 -0.70
C ILE A 66 -2.88 -1.05 -1.47
N ASP A 67 -2.59 -1.35 -2.72
CA ASP A 67 -3.33 -2.33 -3.52
C ASP A 67 -2.37 -3.38 -4.07
N ALA A 68 -2.54 -4.62 -3.66
CA ALA A 68 -1.65 -5.71 -4.04
C ALA A 68 -2.42 -6.90 -4.61
N THR A 69 -1.79 -7.60 -5.55
CA THR A 69 -2.38 -8.76 -6.21
C THR A 69 -1.43 -9.94 -6.13
N ILE A 70 -1.94 -11.06 -5.63
CA ILE A 70 -1.25 -12.36 -5.66
C ILE A 70 -1.76 -13.14 -6.86
N ILE A 71 -0.86 -13.63 -7.68
CA ILE A 71 -1.13 -14.45 -8.85
C ILE A 71 -0.65 -15.86 -8.54
N ALA A 72 -1.60 -16.75 -8.25
CA ALA A 72 -1.30 -18.12 -7.85
C ALA A 72 -2.43 -19.07 -8.23
N GLN A 73 -2.09 -20.22 -8.83
CA GLN A 73 -3.08 -21.24 -9.15
C GLN A 73 -3.51 -22.02 -7.90
N LYS A 74 -2.56 -22.31 -7.02
CA LYS A 74 -2.72 -22.96 -5.70
C LYS A 74 -1.68 -22.42 -4.71
N PRO A 75 -1.97 -22.43 -3.40
CA PRO A 75 -3.25 -22.71 -2.74
C PRO A 75 -4.28 -21.60 -2.95
N LYS A 76 -5.56 -21.85 -2.58
CA LYS A 76 -6.58 -20.79 -2.55
C LYS A 76 -6.24 -19.78 -1.46
N MET A 77 -5.88 -18.56 -1.85
CA MET A 77 -5.42 -17.50 -0.95
C MET A 77 -6.56 -16.80 -0.18
N ARG A 78 -7.78 -16.85 -0.70
CA ARG A 78 -8.94 -16.12 -0.16
C ARG A 78 -9.17 -16.24 1.35
N PRO A 79 -9.00 -17.41 2.01
CA PRO A 79 -9.17 -17.52 3.46
C PRO A 79 -8.14 -16.75 4.28
N TYR A 80 -7.01 -16.37 3.70
CA TYR A 80 -5.88 -15.72 4.39
C TYR A 80 -5.78 -14.21 4.11
N ILE A 81 -6.55 -13.69 3.16
CA ILE A 81 -6.46 -12.29 2.71
C ILE A 81 -6.68 -11.32 3.86
N GLU A 82 -7.76 -11.50 4.64
CA GLU A 82 -8.07 -10.59 5.76
C GLU A 82 -6.96 -10.54 6.82
N GLU A 83 -6.31 -11.67 7.09
CA GLU A 83 -5.19 -11.73 8.02
C GLU A 83 -3.95 -11.04 7.44
N MET A 84 -3.69 -11.22 6.13
CA MET A 84 -2.61 -10.52 5.44
C MET A 84 -2.80 -9.01 5.50
N GLU A 85 -3.99 -8.51 5.19
CA GLU A 85 -4.33 -7.08 5.24
C GLU A 85 -4.12 -6.50 6.64
N LYS A 86 -4.57 -7.20 7.70
CA LYS A 86 -4.36 -6.79 9.09
C LYS A 86 -2.87 -6.72 9.46
N ASN A 87 -2.10 -7.71 9.06
CA ASN A 87 -0.65 -7.76 9.36
C ASN A 87 0.12 -6.66 8.61
N ILE A 88 -0.22 -6.40 7.36
CA ILE A 88 0.37 -5.32 6.55
C ILE A 88 0.01 -3.95 7.16
N ALA A 89 -1.27 -3.73 7.47
CA ALA A 89 -1.73 -2.49 8.07
C ALA A 89 -1.05 -2.20 9.42
N ALA A 90 -0.92 -3.24 10.27
CA ALA A 90 -0.21 -3.12 11.55
C ALA A 90 1.27 -2.77 11.37
N ALA A 91 1.98 -3.42 10.42
CA ALA A 91 3.39 -3.15 10.14
C ALA A 91 3.62 -1.73 9.60
N LEU A 92 2.70 -1.21 8.80
CA LEU A 92 2.74 0.13 8.22
C LEU A 92 2.14 1.20 9.15
N GLN A 93 1.50 0.80 10.27
CA GLN A 93 0.80 1.68 11.21
C GLN A 93 -0.30 2.53 10.55
N ILE A 94 -1.06 1.90 9.64
CA ILE A 94 -2.20 2.50 8.94
C ILE A 94 -3.49 1.73 9.25
N ASP A 95 -4.64 2.28 8.88
CA ASP A 95 -5.92 1.59 9.02
C ASP A 95 -6.03 0.45 8.01
N VAL A 96 -6.67 -0.67 8.41
CA VAL A 96 -6.86 -1.84 7.53
C VAL A 96 -7.65 -1.49 6.27
N SER A 97 -8.53 -0.50 6.30
CA SER A 97 -9.27 -0.01 5.13
C SER A 97 -8.38 0.63 4.05
N GLN A 98 -7.13 0.95 4.38
CA GLN A 98 -6.13 1.47 3.44
C GLN A 98 -5.34 0.37 2.73
N VAL A 99 -5.57 -0.90 3.08
CA VAL A 99 -4.88 -2.05 2.50
C VAL A 99 -5.87 -2.95 1.79
N ASN A 100 -5.63 -3.23 0.52
CA ASN A 100 -6.41 -4.18 -0.26
C ASN A 100 -5.51 -5.25 -0.85
N VAL A 101 -5.84 -6.52 -0.64
CA VAL A 101 -5.15 -7.67 -1.22
C VAL A 101 -6.12 -8.48 -2.07
N LYS A 102 -5.74 -8.73 -3.31
CA LYS A 102 -6.49 -9.54 -4.26
C LYS A 102 -5.72 -10.81 -4.59
N ALA A 103 -6.42 -11.88 -4.88
CA ALA A 103 -5.85 -13.09 -5.42
C ALA A 103 -6.52 -13.46 -6.74
N THR A 104 -5.74 -13.80 -7.74
CA THR A 104 -6.20 -14.22 -9.06
C THR A 104 -5.43 -15.44 -9.54
N THR A 105 -5.94 -16.09 -10.59
CA THR A 105 -5.27 -17.16 -11.32
C THR A 105 -4.96 -16.73 -12.75
N GLU A 106 -4.07 -17.44 -13.44
CA GLU A 106 -3.82 -17.25 -14.87
C GLU A 106 -4.48 -18.35 -15.73
N GLU A 107 -5.54 -18.96 -15.21
CA GLU A 107 -6.37 -19.94 -15.92
C GLU A 107 -5.55 -21.10 -16.55
N GLY A 108 -4.49 -21.54 -15.86
CA GLY A 108 -3.60 -22.61 -16.32
C GLY A 108 -2.50 -22.15 -17.29
N LEU A 109 -2.38 -20.86 -17.58
CA LEU A 109 -1.35 -20.31 -18.47
C LEU A 109 -0.11 -19.86 -17.69
N GLY A 110 1.05 -19.92 -18.34
CA GLY A 110 2.30 -19.46 -17.77
C GLY A 110 2.79 -20.31 -16.58
N PHE A 111 3.88 -19.88 -15.95
CA PHE A 111 4.50 -20.61 -14.83
C PHE A 111 3.65 -20.58 -13.55
N THR A 112 2.88 -19.52 -13.32
CA THR A 112 1.94 -19.41 -12.20
C THR A 112 0.71 -20.30 -12.41
N GLY A 113 0.18 -20.35 -13.64
CA GLY A 113 -0.95 -21.21 -14.00
C GLY A 113 -0.61 -22.70 -13.98
N THR A 114 0.64 -23.08 -14.23
CA THR A 114 1.14 -24.47 -14.15
C THR A 114 1.67 -24.85 -12.76
N GLU A 115 1.39 -24.04 -11.72
CA GLU A 115 1.77 -24.28 -10.32
C GLU A 115 3.29 -24.32 -10.08
N GLN A 116 4.09 -23.74 -10.98
CA GLN A 116 5.56 -23.70 -10.87
C GLN A 116 6.07 -22.54 -10.03
N GLY A 117 5.19 -21.58 -9.68
CA GLY A 117 5.55 -20.44 -8.86
C GLY A 117 4.36 -19.54 -8.56
N ILE A 118 4.63 -18.52 -7.74
CA ILE A 118 3.70 -17.45 -7.34
C ILE A 118 4.32 -16.14 -7.76
N SER A 119 3.50 -15.24 -8.26
CA SER A 119 3.88 -13.86 -8.56
C SER A 119 3.02 -12.90 -7.75
N SER A 120 3.57 -11.75 -7.40
CA SER A 120 2.83 -10.67 -6.75
C SER A 120 3.16 -9.34 -7.38
N GLN A 121 2.17 -8.47 -7.41
CA GLN A 121 2.31 -7.08 -7.84
C GLN A 121 1.68 -6.19 -6.79
N ALA A 122 2.25 -5.01 -6.59
CA ALA A 122 1.71 -4.01 -5.68
C ALA A 122 1.83 -2.62 -6.27
N ILE A 123 0.88 -1.77 -5.90
CA ILE A 123 0.90 -0.34 -6.12
C ILE A 123 0.56 0.34 -4.81
N CYS A 124 1.15 1.49 -4.54
CA CYS A 124 0.84 2.29 -3.36
C CYS A 124 0.65 3.76 -3.73
N ALA A 125 -0.12 4.44 -2.91
CA ALA A 125 -0.20 5.89 -2.90
C ALA A 125 0.48 6.43 -1.65
N LEU A 126 1.33 7.43 -1.83
CA LEU A 126 1.97 8.18 -0.75
C LEU A 126 1.52 9.64 -0.82
N THR A 127 1.37 10.26 0.34
CA THR A 127 1.19 11.71 0.47
C THR A 127 2.32 12.29 1.31
N THR A 128 2.53 13.60 1.25
CA THR A 128 3.47 14.28 2.13
C THR A 128 2.78 14.77 3.40
N ILE A 129 3.54 14.89 4.50
CA ILE A 129 3.03 15.45 5.75
C ILE A 129 2.49 16.86 5.53
N TYR A 130 3.09 17.63 4.63
CA TYR A 130 2.67 19.00 4.32
C TYR A 130 1.33 19.06 3.57
N GLU A 131 1.12 18.18 2.58
CA GLU A 131 -0.14 18.12 1.82
C GLU A 131 -1.30 17.69 2.72
N ASN A 132 -1.08 16.71 3.59
CA ASN A 132 -2.10 16.26 4.53
C ASN A 132 -2.51 17.35 5.53
N SER A 133 -1.55 18.17 5.98
CA SER A 133 -1.83 19.33 6.85
C SER A 133 -2.61 20.44 6.14
N MET A 134 -2.35 20.65 4.85
CA MET A 134 -3.06 21.67 4.05
C MET A 134 -4.51 21.26 3.76
N MET A 135 -4.80 19.99 3.48
CA MET A 135 -6.17 19.50 3.26
C MET A 135 -7.06 19.64 4.51
N VAL A 136 -6.49 19.45 5.71
CA VAL A 136 -7.24 19.64 6.97
C VAL A 136 -7.53 21.12 7.23
N ALA A 137 -6.64 22.04 6.85
CA ALA A 137 -6.83 23.47 7.01
C ALA A 137 -7.88 24.04 6.05
N ASP A 138 -7.93 23.53 4.81
CA ASP A 138 -8.86 24.01 3.77
C ASP A 138 -10.31 23.57 4.03
N SER A 139 -10.52 22.46 4.74
CA SER A 139 -11.86 22.02 5.14
C SER A 139 -12.52 22.93 6.21
N GLN A 140 -11.75 23.81 6.88
CA GLN A 140 -12.26 24.79 7.85
C GLN A 140 -12.28 26.22 7.33
N ALA A 141 -11.58 26.51 6.24
CA ALA A 141 -11.64 27.80 5.57
C ALA A 141 -12.76 27.75 4.52
N GLY A 142 -13.97 28.12 4.88
CA GLY A 142 -14.99 28.45 3.89
C GLY A 142 -14.41 29.43 2.87
N CYS A 143 -14.83 29.36 1.61
CA CYS A 143 -14.35 30.11 0.43
C CYS A 143 -14.28 31.66 0.59
N ALA A 144 -13.65 32.16 1.61
CA ALA A 144 -13.50 33.58 1.89
C ALA A 144 -12.36 34.28 1.10
N GLY A 145 -11.70 33.58 0.17
CA GLY A 145 -10.53 34.13 -0.52
C GLY A 145 -10.43 33.89 -2.03
N CYS A 146 -11.37 33.22 -2.65
CA CYS A 146 -11.35 32.95 -4.09
C CYS A 146 -12.10 34.06 -4.84
N GLY A 147 -11.41 35.13 -5.28
CA GLY A 147 -11.98 36.22 -6.10
C GLY A 147 -12.43 35.80 -7.50
N ARG A 148 -12.71 34.51 -7.75
CA ARG A 148 -13.12 33.95 -9.03
C ARG A 148 -14.42 33.14 -9.03
N CYS A 149 -15.10 33.00 -7.89
CA CYS A 149 -16.44 32.41 -7.89
C CYS A 149 -17.45 33.54 -8.21
N PRO A 150 -18.25 33.47 -9.31
CA PRO A 150 -19.34 34.42 -9.52
C PRO A 150 -20.38 34.19 -8.43
N ASN A 151 -20.73 35.25 -7.70
CA ASN A 151 -21.84 35.25 -6.77
C ASN A 151 -23.11 34.80 -7.49
N THR A 152 -23.65 33.66 -7.10
CA THR A 152 -25.03 33.32 -7.38
C THR A 152 -25.90 34.10 -6.42
N GLU A 153 -26.23 35.36 -6.77
CA GLU A 153 -27.29 36.11 -6.11
C GLU A 153 -28.61 35.35 -6.27
N GLY A 154 -29.24 35.09 -5.13
CA GLY A 154 -30.49 34.37 -5.04
C GLY A 154 -31.61 35.12 -5.79
N THR A 155 -32.24 34.46 -6.73
CA THR A 155 -33.56 34.86 -7.25
C THR A 155 -34.61 34.45 -6.25
N GLU A 156 -35.04 35.39 -5.43
CA GLU A 156 -36.31 35.29 -4.70
C GLU A 156 -37.46 35.21 -5.70
N ASN A 157 -38.06 34.07 -5.86
CA ASN A 157 -39.30 33.89 -6.60
C ASN A 157 -40.48 34.27 -5.69
N LYS A 158 -40.96 35.51 -5.81
CA LYS A 158 -42.28 35.94 -5.28
C LYS A 158 -43.34 35.35 -6.20
N ILE A 159 -44.10 34.42 -5.70
CA ILE A 159 -45.38 34.00 -6.28
C ILE A 159 -46.48 34.81 -5.60
N SER A 160 -47.16 35.59 -6.40
CA SER A 160 -48.47 36.17 -6.11
C SER A 160 -49.56 35.31 -6.69
#